data_e38e43d868d40c328ceb499a785a0d44
#
_entry.id   e38e43d868d40c328ceb499a785a0d44
#
_cell.length_a   1.000
_cell.length_b   1.000
_cell.length_c   1.000
_cell.angle_alpha   90.00
_cell.angle_beta   90.00
_cell.angle_gamma   90.00
#
_symmetry.space_group_name_H-M   'P 1'
#
loop_
_entity.id
_entity.type
_entity.pdbx_description
1 polymer ?
#
loop_
_entity_poly.entity_id
_entity_poly.type
_entity_poly.pdbx_seq_one_letter_code
_entity_poly.pdbx_strand_id
1 'polypeptide(L)'
;MDRVSDLTDRGLRKLSRVIPAVASLNPGFTTTCLERDYELFFASFQFMSDLLSLNAVRDWRRRCRKAVCVIDELWAGRVREVRGLARLLDDFDHVFLGCRGSLEPFSKASSAPCSYLPPGVDAERFCPLPAEPARVIDVFNMGRRSPVTHRGLLEWARRTNRWYIFDTVNLRTFQNHAEHRMRLADFIKRTRFFIANQAKFNRSYETFGQEEVGFRFFEGTAGGAVLVGKPPDTPHFESLFGPDVMVPVPAECPDLGSILEELERDPARLERMRMQGVRCALLRHDWLYRWESVLQAAGMTLTPQAEERRSRLKGLAALTGTPVESVRSDLMAAAAVPEPS
;
A
#
# COMPACT_ATOMS: atom_id res chain seq x y z
N MET A 1 0.13 23.49 -13.62
CA MET A 1 -0.57 24.18 -12.50
C MET A 1 0.19 25.47 -12.23
N ASP A 2 -0.45 26.62 -12.36
CA ASP A 2 0.19 27.89 -12.16
C ASP A 2 0.47 28.15 -10.67
N ARG A 3 1.53 28.91 -10.36
CA ARG A 3 1.95 29.24 -8.97
C ARG A 3 0.80 29.82 -8.11
N VAL A 4 -0.16 30.49 -8.71
CA VAL A 4 -1.32 31.08 -8.01
C VAL A 4 -2.28 29.98 -7.55
N SER A 5 -2.51 28.94 -8.36
CA SER A 5 -3.38 27.82 -7.98
C SER A 5 -2.79 26.99 -6.84
N ASP A 6 -1.47 26.86 -6.77
CA ASP A 6 -0.78 26.13 -5.69
C ASP A 6 -0.87 26.84 -4.32
N LEU A 7 -0.80 28.19 -4.31
CA LEU A 7 -1.00 28.99 -3.11
C LEU A 7 -2.45 28.98 -2.62
N THR A 8 -3.41 29.06 -3.55
CA THR A 8 -4.84 29.02 -3.24
C THR A 8 -5.22 27.64 -2.68
N ASP A 9 -4.73 26.55 -3.27
CA ASP A 9 -4.94 25.18 -2.80
C ASP A 9 -4.39 25.00 -1.38
N ARG A 10 -3.15 25.43 -1.10
CA ARG A 10 -2.56 25.34 0.25
C ARG A 10 -3.32 26.15 1.29
N GLY A 11 -3.81 27.34 0.93
CA GLY A 11 -4.63 28.18 1.80
C GLY A 11 -5.97 27.53 2.13
N LEU A 12 -6.70 27.05 1.12
CA LEU A 12 -7.99 26.40 1.27
C LEU A 12 -7.89 25.09 2.05
N ARG A 13 -6.84 24.28 1.83
CA ARG A 13 -6.57 23.04 2.60
C ARG A 13 -6.37 23.31 4.10
N LYS A 14 -5.78 24.46 4.47
CA LYS A 14 -5.64 24.84 5.88
C LYS A 14 -6.96 25.34 6.46
N LEU A 15 -7.67 26.21 5.73
CA LEU A 15 -8.93 26.82 6.17
C LEU A 15 -10.06 25.80 6.24
N SER A 16 -10.16 24.86 5.33
CA SER A 16 -11.20 23.80 5.32
C SER A 16 -11.16 22.89 6.54
N ARG A 17 -10.02 22.81 7.23
CA ARG A 17 -9.91 22.07 8.50
C ARG A 17 -10.64 22.75 9.64
N VAL A 18 -10.76 24.08 9.58
CA VAL A 18 -11.31 24.93 10.66
C VAL A 18 -12.69 25.45 10.31
N ILE A 19 -12.94 25.77 9.04
CA ILE A 19 -14.17 26.40 8.56
C ILE A 19 -14.89 25.45 7.60
N PRO A 20 -15.97 24.76 8.05
CA PRO A 20 -16.71 23.80 7.22
C PRO A 20 -17.25 24.40 5.91
N ALA A 21 -17.63 25.67 5.88
CA ALA A 21 -18.12 26.34 4.68
C ALA A 21 -17.07 26.41 3.55
N VAL A 22 -15.79 26.37 3.89
CA VAL A 22 -14.68 26.36 2.92
C VAL A 22 -14.54 25.01 2.22
N ALA A 23 -15.05 23.94 2.81
CA ALA A 23 -15.00 22.60 2.24
C ALA A 23 -15.80 22.47 0.92
N SER A 24 -16.76 23.37 0.65
CA SER A 24 -17.52 23.40 -0.60
C SER A 24 -16.86 24.22 -1.72
N LEU A 25 -15.72 24.84 -1.47
CA LEU A 25 -15.03 25.67 -2.46
C LEU A 25 -14.09 24.83 -3.33
N ASN A 26 -14.13 25.09 -4.66
CA ASN A 26 -13.14 24.53 -5.58
C ASN A 26 -11.78 25.22 -5.34
N PRO A 27 -10.71 24.49 -5.04
CA PRO A 27 -9.40 25.06 -4.74
C PRO A 27 -8.62 25.57 -5.99
N GLY A 28 -9.31 25.80 -7.10
CA GLY A 28 -8.71 26.32 -8.33
C GLY A 28 -8.48 25.25 -9.40
N PHE A 29 -9.09 24.08 -9.27
CA PHE A 29 -9.07 23.09 -10.34
C PHE A 29 -10.03 23.49 -11.46
N THR A 30 -9.69 23.11 -12.70
CA THR A 30 -10.59 23.28 -13.84
C THR A 30 -11.88 22.50 -13.58
N THR A 31 -13.00 23.21 -13.63
CA THR A 31 -14.31 22.60 -13.44
C THR A 31 -14.66 21.72 -14.63
N THR A 32 -15.14 20.52 -14.36
CA THR A 32 -15.65 19.59 -15.38
C THR A 32 -17.05 19.10 -15.00
N CYS A 33 -17.79 18.61 -15.98
CA CYS A 33 -19.07 17.95 -15.80
C CYS A 33 -18.99 16.54 -16.37
N LEU A 34 -19.72 15.59 -15.77
CA LEU A 34 -19.88 14.27 -16.35
C LEU A 34 -20.82 14.34 -17.56
N GLU A 35 -20.41 13.76 -18.69
CA GLU A 35 -21.15 13.84 -19.96
C GLU A 35 -22.35 12.89 -20.00
N ARG A 36 -22.32 11.82 -19.22
CA ARG A 36 -23.34 10.77 -19.17
C ARG A 36 -23.52 10.23 -17.75
N ASP A 37 -24.49 9.37 -17.55
CA ASP A 37 -24.68 8.65 -16.30
C ASP A 37 -23.73 7.43 -16.22
N TYR A 38 -23.25 7.12 -15.03
CA TYR A 38 -22.30 6.05 -14.74
C TYR A 38 -22.85 5.12 -13.66
N GLU A 39 -22.51 3.84 -13.77
CA GLU A 39 -22.84 2.85 -12.74
C GLU A 39 -22.06 3.08 -11.46
N LEU A 40 -20.77 3.45 -11.57
CA LEU A 40 -19.89 3.67 -10.45
C LEU A 40 -19.05 4.94 -10.65
N PHE A 41 -19.06 5.80 -9.64
CA PHE A 41 -18.07 6.85 -9.45
C PHE A 41 -17.06 6.34 -8.41
N PHE A 42 -15.82 6.19 -8.83
CA PHE A 42 -14.72 5.79 -7.95
C PHE A 42 -13.70 6.92 -7.83
N ALA A 43 -13.34 7.27 -6.59
CA ALA A 43 -12.35 8.28 -6.30
C ALA A 43 -11.26 7.74 -5.36
N SER A 44 -10.01 8.09 -5.62
CA SER A 44 -8.88 7.75 -4.76
C SER A 44 -8.20 9.03 -4.29
N PHE A 45 -8.08 9.19 -2.98
CA PHE A 45 -7.49 10.35 -2.33
C PHE A 45 -6.30 9.88 -1.49
N GLN A 46 -5.17 10.57 -1.61
CA GLN A 46 -4.05 10.29 -0.72
C GLN A 46 -4.35 10.80 0.69
N PHE A 47 -4.90 12.00 0.81
CA PHE A 47 -5.23 12.64 2.09
C PHE A 47 -6.67 13.16 2.09
N MET A 48 -7.24 13.35 3.28
CA MET A 48 -8.55 13.98 3.43
C MET A 48 -8.68 15.35 2.74
N SER A 49 -7.60 16.12 2.67
CA SER A 49 -7.62 17.42 1.98
C SER A 49 -7.82 17.33 0.48
N ASP A 50 -7.57 16.16 -0.11
CA ASP A 50 -7.73 15.95 -1.56
C ASP A 50 -9.21 15.84 -1.95
N LEU A 51 -10.12 15.62 -0.96
CA LEU A 51 -11.57 15.68 -1.14
C LEU A 51 -12.05 17.00 -1.73
N LEU A 52 -11.32 18.10 -1.49
CA LEU A 52 -11.65 19.39 -2.09
C LEU A 52 -11.67 19.38 -3.62
N SER A 53 -10.96 18.43 -4.24
CA SER A 53 -10.97 18.24 -5.69
C SER A 53 -12.34 17.80 -6.24
N LEU A 54 -13.21 17.20 -5.41
CA LEU A 54 -14.58 16.85 -5.79
C LEU A 54 -15.39 18.07 -6.22
N ASN A 55 -15.11 19.25 -5.61
CA ASN A 55 -15.80 20.49 -5.94
C ASN A 55 -15.51 20.98 -7.38
N ALA A 56 -14.54 20.38 -8.07
CA ALA A 56 -14.28 20.66 -9.48
C ALA A 56 -15.13 19.79 -10.42
N VAL A 57 -15.75 18.71 -9.95
CA VAL A 57 -16.59 17.83 -10.76
C VAL A 57 -18.05 18.11 -10.44
N ARG A 58 -18.71 18.91 -11.30
CA ARG A 58 -20.10 19.30 -11.07
C ARG A 58 -21.06 18.12 -11.24
N ASP A 59 -22.06 18.08 -10.39
CA ASP A 59 -23.18 17.12 -10.44
C ASP A 59 -22.75 15.64 -10.46
N TRP A 60 -21.52 15.33 -10.05
CA TRP A 60 -20.96 14.00 -10.12
C TRP A 60 -21.86 12.98 -9.39
N ARG A 61 -22.41 13.35 -8.22
CA ARG A 61 -23.26 12.44 -7.45
C ARG A 61 -24.58 12.11 -8.15
N ARG A 62 -25.14 13.07 -8.88
CA ARG A 62 -26.41 12.88 -9.63
C ARG A 62 -26.24 12.02 -10.86
N ARG A 63 -25.00 11.97 -11.41
CA ARG A 63 -24.63 11.23 -12.61
C ARG A 63 -24.08 9.83 -12.32
N CYS A 64 -24.13 9.36 -11.09
CA CYS A 64 -23.67 8.01 -10.78
C CYS A 64 -24.68 7.27 -9.87
N ARG A 65 -24.85 5.97 -10.17
CA ARG A 65 -25.73 5.11 -9.40
C ARG A 65 -25.10 4.79 -8.02
N LYS A 66 -23.81 4.50 -8.02
CA LYS A 66 -23.00 4.22 -6.82
C LYS A 66 -21.76 5.08 -6.79
N ALA A 67 -21.33 5.41 -5.59
CA ALA A 67 -20.11 6.18 -5.35
C ALA A 67 -19.29 5.53 -4.24
N VAL A 68 -18.03 5.24 -4.53
CA VAL A 68 -17.09 4.65 -3.58
C VAL A 68 -15.79 5.42 -3.63
N CYS A 69 -15.18 5.67 -2.48
CA CYS A 69 -13.85 6.26 -2.45
C CYS A 69 -12.88 5.52 -1.54
N VAL A 70 -11.60 5.76 -1.78
CA VAL A 70 -10.50 5.31 -0.94
C VAL A 70 -9.73 6.52 -0.43
N ILE A 71 -9.44 6.55 0.87
CA ILE A 71 -8.53 7.50 1.50
C ILE A 71 -7.31 6.73 1.97
N ASP A 72 -6.18 6.91 1.27
CA ASP A 72 -4.98 6.11 1.47
C ASP A 72 -4.31 6.42 2.81
N GLU A 73 -4.15 7.69 3.15
CA GLU A 73 -3.40 8.11 4.32
C GLU A 73 -4.23 9.00 5.25
N LEU A 74 -4.93 8.37 6.18
CA LEU A 74 -5.62 9.05 7.29
C LEU A 74 -5.18 8.40 8.61
N TRP A 75 -4.46 9.15 9.45
CA TRP A 75 -4.02 8.71 10.78
C TRP A 75 -5.09 9.01 11.82
N ALA A 76 -5.32 8.11 12.77
CA ALA A 76 -6.35 8.24 13.81
C ALA A 76 -6.28 9.59 14.56
N GLY A 77 -5.07 10.01 14.94
CA GLY A 77 -4.85 11.30 15.61
C GLY A 77 -5.24 12.53 14.77
N ARG A 78 -5.36 12.38 13.44
CA ARG A 78 -5.77 13.44 12.52
C ARG A 78 -7.27 13.50 12.24
N VAL A 79 -8.04 12.47 12.59
CA VAL A 79 -9.48 12.40 12.26
C VAL A 79 -10.24 13.61 12.80
N ARG A 80 -9.93 14.04 14.03
CA ARG A 80 -10.59 15.23 14.63
C ARG A 80 -10.30 16.52 13.86
N GLU A 81 -9.08 16.67 13.33
CA GLU A 81 -8.65 17.87 12.59
C GLU A 81 -9.37 18.02 11.24
N VAL A 82 -9.87 16.92 10.68
CA VAL A 82 -10.47 16.88 9.34
C VAL A 82 -11.98 16.66 9.33
N ARG A 83 -12.64 16.78 10.49
CA ARG A 83 -14.10 16.62 10.64
C ARG A 83 -14.90 17.51 9.67
N GLY A 84 -14.42 18.73 9.41
CA GLY A 84 -15.07 19.63 8.47
C GLY A 84 -15.15 19.07 7.04
N LEU A 85 -14.20 18.23 6.65
CA LEU A 85 -14.14 17.58 5.34
C LEU A 85 -14.96 16.28 5.30
N ALA A 86 -15.28 15.69 6.46
CA ALA A 86 -16.00 14.41 6.52
C ALA A 86 -17.39 14.50 5.84
N ARG A 87 -18.01 15.68 5.85
CA ARG A 87 -19.30 15.92 5.16
C ARG A 87 -19.24 15.72 3.65
N LEU A 88 -18.08 15.90 3.03
CA LEU A 88 -17.89 15.60 1.60
C LEU A 88 -17.97 14.10 1.30
N LEU A 89 -17.86 13.27 2.34
CA LEU A 89 -17.97 11.82 2.24
C LEU A 89 -19.39 11.31 2.42
N ASP A 90 -20.34 12.14 2.89
CA ASP A 90 -21.74 11.76 3.09
C ASP A 90 -22.44 11.41 1.76
N ASP A 91 -21.90 11.89 0.63
CA ASP A 91 -22.38 11.57 -0.71
C ASP A 91 -21.86 10.22 -1.25
N PHE A 92 -20.93 9.56 -0.54
CA PHE A 92 -20.41 8.25 -0.94
C PHE A 92 -21.23 7.11 -0.29
N ASP A 93 -21.51 6.08 -1.08
CA ASP A 93 -22.16 4.87 -0.57
C ASP A 93 -21.21 4.04 0.30
N HIS A 94 -19.88 4.16 0.10
CA HIS A 94 -18.87 3.51 0.93
C HIS A 94 -17.51 4.23 0.86
N VAL A 95 -16.81 4.27 2.00
CA VAL A 95 -15.47 4.86 2.15
C VAL A 95 -14.49 3.78 2.60
N PHE A 96 -13.45 3.57 1.84
CA PHE A 96 -12.34 2.71 2.25
C PHE A 96 -11.21 3.53 2.86
N LEU A 97 -10.61 3.03 3.94
CA LEU A 97 -9.45 3.63 4.59
C LEU A 97 -8.23 2.73 4.42
N GLY A 98 -7.11 3.32 3.97
CA GLY A 98 -5.82 2.65 3.84
C GLY A 98 -5.10 2.43 5.18
N CYS A 99 -5.49 3.16 6.23
CA CYS A 99 -4.98 3.01 7.59
C CYS A 99 -6.02 2.30 8.47
N ARG A 100 -5.72 1.08 8.92
CA ARG A 100 -6.67 0.26 9.70
C ARG A 100 -7.01 0.87 11.05
N GLY A 101 -6.01 1.38 11.77
CA GLY A 101 -6.20 1.99 13.10
C GLY A 101 -7.06 3.25 13.10
N SER A 102 -7.40 3.77 11.92
CA SER A 102 -8.25 4.95 11.76
C SER A 102 -9.74 4.63 11.59
N LEU A 103 -10.11 3.35 11.42
CA LEU A 103 -11.50 2.94 11.20
C LEU A 103 -12.44 3.40 12.34
N GLU A 104 -12.11 3.03 13.56
CA GLU A 104 -12.96 3.34 14.73
C GLU A 104 -13.08 4.85 14.97
N PRO A 105 -11.97 5.64 15.01
CA PRO A 105 -12.10 7.09 15.12
C PRO A 105 -12.89 7.73 13.97
N PHE A 106 -12.74 7.20 12.75
CA PHE A 106 -13.44 7.71 11.58
C PHE A 106 -14.95 7.40 11.62
N SER A 107 -15.36 6.19 11.96
CA SER A 107 -16.77 5.80 12.08
C SER A 107 -17.53 6.62 13.12
N LYS A 108 -16.82 7.15 14.14
CA LYS A 108 -17.39 8.08 15.12
C LYS A 108 -17.50 9.54 14.61
N ALA A 109 -16.82 9.86 13.52
CA ALA A 109 -16.70 11.22 12.98
C ALA A 109 -17.47 11.43 11.66
N SER A 110 -17.84 10.36 10.96
CA SER A 110 -18.56 10.37 9.69
C SER A 110 -19.74 9.39 9.74
N SER A 111 -20.83 9.72 9.05
CA SER A 111 -21.98 8.83 8.87
C SER A 111 -21.78 7.84 7.70
N ALA A 112 -20.80 8.06 6.83
CA ALA A 112 -20.54 7.20 5.69
C ALA A 112 -20.09 5.80 6.14
N PRO A 113 -20.66 4.71 5.59
CA PRO A 113 -20.16 3.37 5.82
C PRO A 113 -18.69 3.26 5.46
N CYS A 114 -17.87 2.69 6.35
CA CYS A 114 -16.44 2.60 6.10
C CYS A 114 -15.86 1.22 6.43
N SER A 115 -14.81 0.85 5.72
CA SER A 115 -14.04 -0.36 5.98
C SER A 115 -12.56 -0.17 5.61
N TYR A 116 -11.73 -1.10 6.04
CA TYR A 116 -10.30 -1.11 5.71
C TYR A 116 -10.07 -1.66 4.30
N LEU A 117 -9.20 -1.01 3.54
CA LEU A 117 -8.68 -1.52 2.28
C LEU A 117 -7.15 -1.53 2.36
N PRO A 118 -6.52 -2.70 2.53
CA PRO A 118 -5.06 -2.76 2.56
C PRO A 118 -4.47 -2.31 1.21
N PRO A 119 -3.21 -1.85 1.17
CA PRO A 119 -2.52 -1.60 -0.09
C PRO A 119 -2.56 -2.79 -1.03
N GLY A 120 -2.50 -2.53 -2.32
CA GLY A 120 -2.38 -3.54 -3.38
C GLY A 120 -1.06 -3.41 -4.12
N VAL A 121 -0.75 -4.40 -4.93
CA VAL A 121 0.38 -4.42 -5.85
C VAL A 121 -0.06 -4.97 -7.21
N ASP A 122 0.58 -4.58 -8.29
CA ASP A 122 0.43 -5.26 -9.59
C ASP A 122 1.24 -6.56 -9.54
N ALA A 123 0.63 -7.62 -8.98
CA ALA A 123 1.35 -8.86 -8.68
C ALA A 123 1.85 -9.57 -9.95
N GLU A 124 1.17 -9.47 -11.08
CA GLU A 124 1.68 -9.98 -12.37
C GLU A 124 2.98 -9.27 -12.78
N ARG A 125 3.03 -7.96 -12.66
CA ARG A 125 4.21 -7.17 -13.02
C ARG A 125 5.40 -7.42 -12.11
N PHE A 126 5.14 -7.55 -10.80
CA PHE A 126 6.18 -7.76 -9.80
C PHE A 126 6.63 -9.22 -9.71
N CYS A 127 5.81 -10.19 -10.09
CA CYS A 127 6.14 -11.61 -10.05
C CYS A 127 7.41 -11.92 -10.84
N PRO A 128 8.39 -12.64 -10.26
CA PRO A 128 9.59 -13.06 -10.97
C PRO A 128 9.35 -14.25 -11.91
N LEU A 129 8.26 -14.98 -11.70
CA LEU A 129 7.94 -16.20 -12.45
C LEU A 129 7.25 -15.87 -13.81
N PRO A 130 7.42 -16.75 -14.82
CA PRO A 130 8.25 -17.96 -14.83
C PRO A 130 9.74 -17.71 -15.12
N ALA A 131 10.13 -16.48 -15.44
CA ALA A 131 11.49 -16.16 -15.96
C ALA A 131 12.61 -16.21 -14.90
N GLU A 132 12.29 -16.07 -13.61
CA GLU A 132 13.22 -16.04 -12.47
C GLU A 132 14.56 -15.32 -12.75
N PRO A 133 14.56 -13.99 -12.91
CA PRO A 133 15.78 -13.25 -13.22
C PRO A 133 16.82 -13.44 -12.10
N ALA A 134 18.11 -13.51 -12.47
CA ALA A 134 19.19 -13.60 -11.50
C ALA A 134 19.13 -12.48 -10.47
N ARG A 135 19.28 -12.82 -9.18
CA ARG A 135 19.24 -11.87 -8.05
C ARG A 135 20.64 -11.34 -7.78
N VAL A 136 20.99 -10.31 -8.49
CA VAL A 136 22.33 -9.68 -8.46
C VAL A 136 22.44 -8.54 -7.45
N ILE A 137 21.31 -8.03 -6.94
CA ILE A 137 21.27 -6.98 -5.93
C ILE A 137 21.19 -7.65 -4.56
N ASP A 138 22.22 -7.48 -3.73
CA ASP A 138 22.22 -8.11 -2.40
C ASP A 138 21.18 -7.46 -1.48
N VAL A 139 21.17 -6.13 -1.39
CA VAL A 139 20.22 -5.39 -0.57
C VAL A 139 19.62 -4.21 -1.32
N PHE A 140 18.32 -4.06 -1.27
CA PHE A 140 17.63 -2.87 -1.78
C PHE A 140 16.81 -2.17 -0.70
N ASN A 141 17.00 -0.87 -0.56
CA ASN A 141 16.24 -0.02 0.36
C ASN A 141 15.68 1.18 -0.39
N MET A 142 14.38 1.20 -0.61
CA MET A 142 13.70 2.28 -1.28
C MET A 142 12.89 3.15 -0.32
N GLY A 143 13.06 4.45 -0.42
CA GLY A 143 12.30 5.46 0.34
C GLY A 143 12.93 5.76 1.70
N ARG A 144 12.10 5.75 2.77
CA ARG A 144 12.58 6.11 4.12
C ARG A 144 13.63 5.13 4.62
N ARG A 145 14.71 5.67 5.17
CA ARG A 145 15.84 4.90 5.71
C ARG A 145 16.17 5.32 7.13
N SER A 146 16.54 4.37 7.96
CA SER A 146 17.26 4.64 9.20
C SER A 146 18.69 5.06 8.86
N PRO A 147 19.18 6.21 9.35
CA PRO A 147 20.57 6.59 9.16
C PRO A 147 21.57 5.60 9.77
N VAL A 148 21.17 4.93 10.86
CA VAL A 148 22.00 3.93 11.56
C VAL A 148 22.16 2.70 10.67
N THR A 149 21.07 2.07 10.28
CA THR A 149 21.06 0.89 9.41
C THR A 149 21.75 1.17 8.07
N HIS A 150 21.49 2.36 7.51
CA HIS A 150 22.08 2.76 6.24
C HIS A 150 23.61 2.83 6.30
N ARG A 151 24.17 3.44 7.34
CA ARG A 151 25.64 3.49 7.53
C ARG A 151 26.23 2.10 7.70
N GLY A 152 25.62 1.25 8.55
CA GLY A 152 26.07 -0.12 8.72
C GLY A 152 26.10 -0.93 7.43
N LEU A 153 25.05 -0.79 6.60
CA LEU A 153 24.98 -1.44 5.29
C LEU A 153 26.03 -0.90 4.29
N LEU A 154 26.34 0.40 4.30
CA LEU A 154 27.39 0.96 3.46
C LEU A 154 28.77 0.41 3.83
N GLU A 155 29.08 0.31 5.11
CA GLU A 155 30.32 -0.25 5.63
C GLU A 155 30.42 -1.75 5.31
N TRP A 156 29.35 -2.48 5.56
CA TRP A 156 29.26 -3.90 5.23
C TRP A 156 29.46 -4.16 3.73
N ALA A 157 28.74 -3.42 2.86
CA ALA A 157 28.83 -3.58 1.41
C ALA A 157 30.24 -3.34 0.88
N ARG A 158 30.95 -2.33 1.41
CA ARG A 158 32.36 -2.04 1.04
C ARG A 158 33.29 -3.15 1.48
N ARG A 159 33.12 -3.67 2.72
CA ARG A 159 34.00 -4.71 3.27
C ARG A 159 33.84 -6.05 2.56
N THR A 160 32.61 -6.38 2.13
CA THR A 160 32.25 -7.70 1.60
C THR A 160 32.06 -7.71 0.08
N ASN A 161 32.29 -6.60 -0.59
CA ASN A 161 32.06 -6.42 -2.03
C ASN A 161 30.61 -6.78 -2.45
N ARG A 162 29.63 -6.37 -1.63
CA ARG A 162 28.21 -6.58 -1.85
C ARG A 162 27.55 -5.38 -2.48
N TRP A 163 26.47 -5.62 -3.24
CA TRP A 163 25.76 -4.56 -3.93
C TRP A 163 24.54 -4.09 -3.13
N TYR A 164 24.69 -2.96 -2.43
CA TYR A 164 23.63 -2.28 -1.73
C TYR A 164 23.11 -1.11 -2.56
N ILE A 165 21.83 -1.19 -2.99
CA ILE A 165 21.15 -0.14 -3.74
C ILE A 165 20.16 0.57 -2.83
N PHE A 166 20.10 1.89 -2.94
CA PHE A 166 19.18 2.73 -2.19
C PHE A 166 18.78 3.97 -2.98
N ASP A 167 17.55 4.45 -2.80
CA ASP A 167 17.01 5.69 -3.40
C ASP A 167 17.25 5.86 -4.91
N THR A 168 17.35 4.76 -5.62
CA THR A 168 17.61 4.77 -7.05
C THR A 168 16.41 5.20 -7.88
N VAL A 169 15.23 5.25 -7.26
CA VAL A 169 13.98 5.56 -7.93
C VAL A 169 13.46 6.91 -7.43
N ASN A 170 13.80 7.97 -8.13
CA ASN A 170 13.32 9.33 -7.86
C ASN A 170 12.30 9.72 -8.93
N LEU A 171 11.10 10.17 -8.54
CA LEU A 171 10.03 10.62 -9.45
C LEU A 171 10.49 11.71 -10.43
N ARG A 172 11.49 12.51 -10.06
CA ARG A 172 12.04 13.56 -10.93
C ARG A 172 12.84 13.02 -12.12
N THR A 173 13.25 11.77 -12.08
CA THR A 173 14.06 11.11 -13.13
C THR A 173 13.22 10.23 -14.06
N PHE A 174 11.91 10.15 -13.84
CA PHE A 174 10.99 9.36 -14.64
C PHE A 174 10.04 10.24 -15.44
N GLN A 175 9.73 9.80 -16.65
CA GLN A 175 8.79 10.49 -17.52
C GLN A 175 7.34 10.35 -17.01
N ASN A 176 7.03 9.21 -16.39
CA ASN A 176 5.69 8.92 -15.88
C ASN A 176 5.70 7.85 -14.78
N HIS A 177 4.58 7.70 -14.10
CA HIS A 177 4.40 6.72 -13.03
C HIS A 177 4.51 5.26 -13.51
N ALA A 178 4.11 4.95 -14.75
CA ALA A 178 4.19 3.59 -15.28
C ALA A 178 5.65 3.13 -15.41
N GLU A 179 6.53 4.00 -15.93
CA GLU A 179 7.97 3.73 -15.98
C GLU A 179 8.57 3.52 -14.59
N HIS A 180 8.20 4.37 -13.64
CA HIS A 180 8.62 4.22 -12.25
C HIS A 180 8.25 2.85 -11.68
N ARG A 181 6.99 2.43 -11.85
CA ARG A 181 6.49 1.13 -11.34
C ARG A 181 7.18 -0.04 -12.02
N MET A 182 7.43 0.05 -13.32
CA MET A 182 8.12 -0.99 -14.07
C MET A 182 9.56 -1.17 -13.56
N ARG A 183 10.33 -0.09 -13.44
CA ARG A 183 11.71 -0.15 -12.92
C ARG A 183 11.78 -0.65 -11.48
N LEU A 184 10.85 -0.22 -10.62
CA LEU A 184 10.77 -0.71 -9.25
C LEU A 184 10.57 -2.22 -9.21
N ALA A 185 9.63 -2.74 -10.01
CA ALA A 185 9.40 -4.17 -10.12
C ALA A 185 10.66 -4.93 -10.56
N ASP A 186 11.38 -4.41 -11.56
CA ASP A 186 12.60 -5.02 -12.08
C ASP A 186 13.74 -5.03 -11.05
N PHE A 187 13.89 -3.96 -10.27
CA PHE A 187 14.86 -3.94 -9.18
C PHE A 187 14.52 -4.97 -8.12
N ILE A 188 13.25 -5.03 -7.66
CA ILE A 188 12.84 -5.96 -6.59
C ILE A 188 12.98 -7.41 -7.05
N LYS A 189 12.61 -7.76 -8.29
CA LYS A 189 12.79 -9.11 -8.85
C LYS A 189 14.26 -9.57 -8.86
N ARG A 190 15.20 -8.63 -8.91
CA ARG A 190 16.66 -8.90 -8.92
C ARG A 190 17.30 -8.74 -7.55
N THR A 191 16.52 -8.49 -6.52
CA THR A 191 16.97 -8.24 -5.15
C THR A 191 16.88 -9.51 -4.31
N ARG A 192 17.92 -9.78 -3.49
CA ARG A 192 17.93 -10.85 -2.51
C ARG A 192 17.18 -10.44 -1.25
N PHE A 193 17.57 -9.32 -0.63
CA PHE A 193 16.98 -8.79 0.58
C PHE A 193 16.40 -7.39 0.33
N PHE A 194 15.14 -7.19 0.68
CA PHE A 194 14.45 -5.91 0.54
C PHE A 194 14.07 -5.35 1.89
N ILE A 195 14.52 -4.13 2.20
CA ILE A 195 14.22 -3.50 3.48
C ILE A 195 12.79 -2.96 3.47
N ALA A 196 11.96 -3.49 4.38
CA ALA A 196 10.59 -3.07 4.60
C ALA A 196 10.35 -2.78 6.08
N ASN A 197 10.00 -1.53 6.38
CA ASN A 197 9.61 -1.10 7.72
C ASN A 197 8.15 -0.62 7.70
N GLN A 198 7.50 -0.63 8.85
CA GLN A 198 6.17 -0.06 9.03
C GLN A 198 6.08 1.36 8.45
N ALA A 199 4.89 1.76 8.04
CA ALA A 199 4.67 3.07 7.44
C ALA A 199 5.14 4.19 8.38
N LYS A 200 5.92 5.14 7.85
CA LYS A 200 6.45 6.28 8.61
C LYS A 200 7.16 5.92 9.93
N PHE A 201 7.87 4.79 9.99
CA PHE A 201 8.54 4.28 11.19
C PHE A 201 9.42 5.31 11.92
N ASN A 202 9.93 6.33 11.22
CA ASN A 202 10.78 7.41 11.76
C ASN A 202 10.04 8.73 11.95
N ARG A 203 8.70 8.73 11.97
CA ARG A 203 7.85 9.93 12.09
C ARG A 203 6.66 9.71 13.02
N SER A 204 6.92 9.20 14.22
CA SER A 204 5.88 8.93 15.22
C SER A 204 5.01 10.15 15.55
N TYR A 205 5.56 11.38 15.42
CA TYR A 205 4.82 12.62 15.60
C TYR A 205 3.76 12.86 14.50
N GLU A 206 3.93 12.29 13.29
CA GLU A 206 2.91 12.35 12.23
C GLU A 206 1.86 11.25 12.39
N THR A 207 2.24 10.11 12.93
CA THR A 207 1.37 8.92 13.08
C THR A 207 0.70 8.84 14.44
N PHE A 208 1.10 9.68 15.40
CA PHE A 208 0.63 9.63 16.80
C PHE A 208 0.85 8.26 17.45
N GLY A 209 1.93 7.59 17.07
CA GLY A 209 2.26 6.25 17.56
C GLY A 209 1.49 5.11 16.88
N GLN A 210 0.56 5.40 15.97
CA GLN A 210 -0.13 4.39 15.18
C GLN A 210 0.84 3.71 14.21
N GLU A 211 0.82 2.39 14.17
CA GLU A 211 1.62 1.58 13.28
C GLU A 211 0.76 0.98 12.16
N GLU A 212 1.18 1.16 10.92
CA GLU A 212 0.44 0.70 9.74
C GLU A 212 1.36 -0.03 8.75
N VAL A 213 0.74 -0.90 7.97
CA VAL A 213 1.44 -1.68 6.93
C VAL A 213 1.70 -0.79 5.73
N GLY A 214 2.98 -0.61 5.37
CA GLY A 214 3.37 0.17 4.20
C GLY A 214 3.39 -0.64 2.90
N PHE A 215 3.37 0.05 1.75
CA PHE A 215 3.42 -0.58 0.42
C PHE A 215 4.62 -1.50 0.20
N ARG A 216 5.76 -1.26 0.87
CA ARG A 216 7.00 -2.02 0.69
C ARG A 216 6.85 -3.50 1.02
N PHE A 217 5.98 -3.85 1.97
CA PHE A 217 5.69 -5.26 2.26
C PHE A 217 5.03 -5.96 1.06
N PHE A 218 4.06 -5.32 0.43
CA PHE A 218 3.36 -5.86 -0.75
C PHE A 218 4.27 -5.94 -1.98
N GLU A 219 5.07 -4.91 -2.21
CA GLU A 219 5.99 -4.84 -3.36
C GLU A 219 7.12 -5.86 -3.23
N GLY A 220 7.73 -5.96 -2.06
CA GLY A 220 8.84 -6.88 -1.82
C GLY A 220 8.42 -8.35 -1.89
N THR A 221 7.27 -8.70 -1.28
CA THR A 221 6.72 -10.07 -1.37
C THR A 221 6.37 -10.43 -2.81
N ALA A 222 5.69 -9.55 -3.54
CA ALA A 222 5.32 -9.80 -4.93
C ALA A 222 6.54 -9.99 -5.85
N GLY A 223 7.64 -9.28 -5.59
CA GLY A 223 8.90 -9.42 -6.34
C GLY A 223 9.77 -10.59 -5.87
N GLY A 224 9.34 -11.32 -4.84
CA GLY A 224 10.06 -12.48 -4.31
C GLY A 224 11.40 -12.13 -3.66
N ALA A 225 11.57 -10.92 -3.14
CA ALA A 225 12.68 -10.60 -2.28
C ALA A 225 12.40 -11.05 -0.85
N VAL A 226 13.42 -11.49 -0.10
CA VAL A 226 13.27 -11.73 1.34
C VAL A 226 13.15 -10.40 2.04
N LEU A 227 12.04 -10.18 2.75
CA LEU A 227 11.81 -8.96 3.50
C LEU A 227 12.63 -8.95 4.80
N VAL A 228 13.26 -7.83 5.09
CA VAL A 228 14.00 -7.60 6.34
C VAL A 228 13.64 -6.22 6.88
N GLY A 229 13.35 -6.10 8.17
CA GLY A 229 13.03 -4.82 8.78
C GLY A 229 12.04 -4.92 9.92
N LYS A 230 11.44 -3.78 10.29
CA LYS A 230 10.48 -3.70 11.39
C LYS A 230 9.05 -3.80 10.87
N PRO A 231 8.32 -4.93 11.09
CA PRO A 231 6.90 -4.99 10.86
C PRO A 231 6.14 -4.08 11.82
N PRO A 232 4.90 -3.66 11.51
CA PRO A 232 4.01 -3.07 12.51
C PRO A 232 3.66 -4.11 13.57
N ASP A 233 3.62 -3.69 14.82
CA ASP A 233 3.22 -4.53 15.95
C ASP A 233 1.69 -4.61 16.02
N THR A 234 1.12 -5.36 15.10
CA THR A 234 -0.33 -5.57 15.01
C THR A 234 -0.63 -6.99 14.54
N PRO A 235 -1.62 -7.69 15.14
CA PRO A 235 -2.05 -9.02 14.70
C PRO A 235 -2.49 -9.04 13.22
N HIS A 236 -2.88 -7.89 12.71
CA HIS A 236 -3.31 -7.74 11.33
C HIS A 236 -2.18 -7.97 10.31
N PHE A 237 -0.92 -7.70 10.67
CA PHE A 237 0.21 -7.93 9.78
C PHE A 237 0.32 -9.42 9.40
N GLU A 238 0.27 -10.31 10.39
CA GLU A 238 0.29 -11.76 10.13
C GLU A 238 -0.92 -12.24 9.34
N SER A 239 -2.10 -11.67 9.59
CA SER A 239 -3.30 -12.03 8.81
C SER A 239 -3.19 -11.66 7.32
N LEU A 240 -2.41 -10.65 6.97
CA LEU A 240 -2.15 -10.27 5.58
C LEU A 240 -1.16 -11.20 4.90
N PHE A 241 -0.04 -11.52 5.55
CA PHE A 241 1.10 -12.14 4.87
C PHE A 241 1.38 -13.57 5.32
N GLY A 242 0.82 -14.01 6.45
CA GLY A 242 1.15 -15.29 7.08
C GLY A 242 2.46 -15.22 7.89
N PRO A 243 2.80 -16.33 8.56
CA PRO A 243 4.05 -16.45 9.28
C PRO A 243 5.25 -16.49 8.31
N ASP A 244 6.43 -16.19 8.81
CA ASP A 244 7.71 -16.29 8.08
C ASP A 244 7.81 -15.49 6.76
N VAL A 245 6.97 -14.48 6.55
CA VAL A 245 7.03 -13.64 5.34
C VAL A 245 8.27 -12.74 5.34
N MET A 246 8.82 -12.44 6.52
CA MET A 246 9.98 -11.57 6.67
C MET A 246 10.86 -11.96 7.85
N VAL A 247 12.08 -11.43 7.86
CA VAL A 247 12.99 -11.48 9.01
C VAL A 247 12.83 -10.19 9.80
N PRO A 248 12.20 -10.23 10.99
CA PRO A 248 12.01 -9.03 11.80
C PRO A 248 13.34 -8.59 12.44
N VAL A 249 13.67 -7.32 12.23
CA VAL A 249 14.81 -6.65 12.88
C VAL A 249 14.39 -5.24 13.28
N PRO A 250 15.06 -4.62 14.29
CA PRO A 250 14.82 -3.22 14.61
C PRO A 250 15.02 -2.31 13.40
N ALA A 251 14.27 -1.21 13.32
CA ALA A 251 14.46 -0.23 12.26
C ALA A 251 15.87 0.39 12.29
N GLU A 252 16.46 0.51 13.49
CA GLU A 252 17.85 0.90 13.73
C GLU A 252 18.68 -0.36 14.02
N CYS A 253 19.34 -0.91 13.00
CA CYS A 253 20.09 -2.15 13.05
C CYS A 253 21.46 -1.91 12.37
N PRO A 254 22.49 -1.51 13.14
CA PRO A 254 23.82 -1.20 12.60
C PRO A 254 24.53 -2.43 12.04
N ASP A 255 24.26 -3.60 12.58
CA ASP A 255 24.83 -4.91 12.26
C ASP A 255 24.00 -5.74 11.28
N LEU A 256 23.04 -5.12 10.60
CA LEU A 256 22.14 -5.81 9.66
C LEU A 256 22.92 -6.64 8.63
N GLY A 257 24.08 -6.14 8.14
CA GLY A 257 24.92 -6.88 7.21
C GLY A 257 25.35 -8.26 7.73
N SER A 258 25.73 -8.37 8.99
CA SER A 258 26.10 -9.65 9.61
C SER A 258 24.90 -10.60 9.75
N ILE A 259 23.72 -10.06 10.05
CA ILE A 259 22.48 -10.84 10.09
C ILE A 259 22.17 -11.40 8.69
N LEU A 260 22.37 -10.61 7.63
CA LEU A 260 22.16 -11.08 6.26
C LEU A 260 23.12 -12.21 5.89
N GLU A 261 24.40 -12.12 6.29
CA GLU A 261 25.39 -13.19 6.08
C GLU A 261 25.01 -14.50 6.81
N GLU A 262 24.42 -14.39 7.99
CA GLU A 262 23.93 -15.55 8.72
C GLU A 262 22.71 -16.19 8.02
N LEU A 263 21.76 -15.39 7.56
CA LEU A 263 20.61 -15.86 6.81
C LEU A 263 21.00 -16.59 5.53
N GLU A 264 22.05 -16.16 4.84
CA GLU A 264 22.57 -16.79 3.62
C GLU A 264 23.10 -18.21 3.82
N ARG A 265 23.36 -18.63 5.08
CA ARG A 265 23.78 -20.00 5.42
C ARG A 265 22.63 -21.02 5.28
N ASP A 266 21.37 -20.54 5.23
CA ASP A 266 20.20 -21.39 4.97
C ASP A 266 19.47 -20.97 3.68
N PRO A 267 20.02 -21.30 2.51
CA PRO A 267 19.42 -20.92 1.23
C PRO A 267 18.06 -21.57 0.99
N ALA A 268 17.82 -22.75 1.59
CA ALA A 268 16.53 -23.43 1.46
C ALA A 268 15.42 -22.66 2.22
N ARG A 269 15.72 -22.11 3.39
CA ARG A 269 14.80 -21.23 4.11
C ARG A 269 14.50 -19.97 3.31
N LEU A 270 15.52 -19.32 2.79
CA LEU A 270 15.35 -18.09 1.99
C LEU A 270 14.46 -18.36 0.76
N GLU A 271 14.66 -19.49 0.10
CA GLU A 271 13.85 -19.86 -1.06
C GLU A 271 12.39 -20.13 -0.68
N ARG A 272 12.13 -20.85 0.42
CA ARG A 272 10.76 -21.02 0.93
C ARG A 272 10.09 -19.68 1.23
N MET A 273 10.76 -18.77 1.94
CA MET A 273 10.24 -17.44 2.24
C MET A 273 9.89 -16.65 0.97
N ARG A 274 10.77 -16.68 -0.02
CA ARG A 274 10.56 -16.03 -1.32
C ARG A 274 9.32 -16.55 -2.04
N MET A 275 9.21 -17.87 -2.19
CA MET A 275 8.11 -18.50 -2.92
C MET A 275 6.78 -18.34 -2.19
N GLN A 276 6.79 -18.43 -0.86
CA GLN A 276 5.61 -18.14 -0.03
C GLN A 276 5.15 -16.70 -0.17
N GLY A 277 6.08 -15.73 -0.17
CA GLY A 277 5.77 -14.30 -0.39
C GLY A 277 5.15 -14.05 -1.75
N VAL A 278 5.76 -14.57 -2.83
CA VAL A 278 5.23 -14.46 -4.20
C VAL A 278 3.82 -15.05 -4.29
N ARG A 279 3.64 -16.26 -3.76
CA ARG A 279 2.33 -16.91 -3.74
C ARG A 279 1.28 -16.09 -3.01
N CYS A 280 1.62 -15.60 -1.81
CA CYS A 280 0.73 -14.75 -1.02
C CYS A 280 0.33 -13.50 -1.81
N ALA A 281 1.27 -12.81 -2.46
CA ALA A 281 1.00 -11.64 -3.26
C ALA A 281 0.07 -11.93 -4.44
N LEU A 282 0.33 -13.01 -5.17
CA LEU A 282 -0.47 -13.43 -6.33
C LEU A 282 -1.92 -13.81 -5.95
N LEU A 283 -2.11 -14.44 -4.80
CA LEU A 283 -3.43 -14.94 -4.39
C LEU A 283 -4.24 -13.97 -3.53
N ARG A 284 -3.61 -12.92 -2.99
CA ARG A 284 -4.26 -12.06 -1.99
C ARG A 284 -4.01 -10.56 -2.17
N HIS A 285 -2.92 -10.15 -2.80
CA HIS A 285 -2.47 -8.76 -2.76
C HIS A 285 -2.47 -8.05 -4.11
N ASP A 286 -2.86 -8.73 -5.19
CA ASP A 286 -3.08 -8.05 -6.46
C ASP A 286 -4.20 -7.00 -6.33
N TRP A 287 -4.08 -5.92 -7.12
CA TRP A 287 -5.12 -4.89 -7.21
C TRP A 287 -6.50 -5.44 -7.56
N LEU A 288 -6.57 -6.60 -8.22
CA LEU A 288 -7.83 -7.29 -8.50
C LEU A 288 -8.67 -7.50 -7.23
N TYR A 289 -8.04 -7.96 -6.14
CA TYR A 289 -8.74 -8.22 -4.88
C TYR A 289 -9.20 -6.93 -4.18
N ARG A 290 -8.53 -5.81 -4.43
CA ARG A 290 -8.97 -4.48 -3.96
C ARG A 290 -10.18 -4.00 -4.74
N TRP A 291 -10.15 -4.19 -6.07
CA TRP A 291 -11.29 -3.91 -6.92
C TRP A 291 -12.49 -4.80 -6.61
N GLU A 292 -12.29 -6.07 -6.28
CA GLU A 292 -13.36 -6.96 -5.84
C GLU A 292 -14.07 -6.39 -4.59
N SER A 293 -13.31 -5.94 -3.59
CA SER A 293 -13.88 -5.30 -2.38
C SER A 293 -14.64 -4.01 -2.72
N VAL A 294 -14.10 -3.18 -3.62
CA VAL A 294 -14.75 -1.93 -4.06
C VAL A 294 -16.07 -2.22 -4.80
N LEU A 295 -16.05 -3.17 -5.72
CA LEU A 295 -17.24 -3.55 -6.48
C LEU A 295 -18.30 -4.20 -5.58
N GLN A 296 -17.89 -5.04 -4.64
CA GLN A 296 -18.78 -5.65 -3.66
C GLN A 296 -19.49 -4.57 -2.81
N ALA A 297 -18.76 -3.57 -2.32
CA ALA A 297 -19.33 -2.44 -1.59
C ALA A 297 -20.33 -1.62 -2.44
N ALA A 298 -20.11 -1.57 -3.76
CA ALA A 298 -21.03 -0.94 -4.72
C ALA A 298 -22.20 -1.84 -5.13
N GLY A 299 -22.27 -3.10 -4.67
CA GLY A 299 -23.25 -4.08 -5.12
C GLY A 299 -23.07 -4.54 -6.57
N MET A 300 -21.82 -4.60 -7.02
CA MET A 300 -21.41 -4.96 -8.39
C MET A 300 -20.53 -6.22 -8.37
N THR A 301 -20.41 -6.85 -9.52
CA THR A 301 -19.56 -8.03 -9.74
C THR A 301 -18.34 -7.69 -10.59
N LEU A 302 -17.32 -8.54 -10.52
CA LEU A 302 -16.16 -8.44 -11.38
C LEU A 302 -16.53 -8.63 -12.86
N THR A 303 -15.76 -7.99 -13.73
CA THR A 303 -15.88 -8.16 -15.18
C THR A 303 -15.23 -9.48 -15.64
N PRO A 304 -15.58 -10.02 -16.83
CA PRO A 304 -14.90 -11.19 -17.38
C PRO A 304 -13.38 -11.03 -17.48
N GLN A 305 -12.89 -9.84 -17.83
CA GLN A 305 -11.45 -9.55 -17.91
C GLN A 305 -10.77 -9.62 -16.52
N ALA A 306 -11.48 -9.25 -15.46
CA ALA A 306 -10.98 -9.39 -14.10
C ALA A 306 -10.88 -10.88 -13.69
N GLU A 307 -11.82 -11.72 -14.11
CA GLU A 307 -11.76 -13.17 -13.88
C GLU A 307 -10.63 -13.83 -14.68
N GLU A 308 -10.37 -13.37 -15.90
CA GLU A 308 -9.19 -13.80 -16.66
C GLU A 308 -7.89 -13.46 -15.93
N ARG A 309 -7.78 -12.23 -15.37
CA ARG A 309 -6.63 -11.85 -14.54
C ARG A 309 -6.51 -12.76 -13.33
N ARG A 310 -7.61 -13.07 -12.65
CA ARG A 310 -7.63 -14.02 -11.52
C ARG A 310 -7.08 -15.40 -11.91
N SER A 311 -7.45 -15.89 -13.08
CA SER A 311 -6.99 -17.17 -13.61
C SER A 311 -5.48 -17.16 -13.88
N ARG A 312 -4.96 -16.05 -14.46
CA ARG A 312 -3.50 -15.91 -14.67
C ARG A 312 -2.73 -15.84 -13.34
N LEU A 313 -3.23 -15.09 -12.36
CA LEU A 313 -2.63 -15.00 -11.02
C LEU A 313 -2.55 -16.36 -10.34
N LYS A 314 -3.62 -17.17 -10.43
CA LYS A 314 -3.64 -18.56 -9.93
C LYS A 314 -2.65 -19.45 -10.68
N GLY A 315 -2.55 -19.32 -12.00
CA GLY A 315 -1.57 -20.03 -12.82
C GLY A 315 -0.13 -19.74 -12.40
N LEU A 316 0.22 -18.47 -12.18
CA LEU A 316 1.53 -18.09 -11.67
C LEU A 316 1.77 -18.61 -10.25
N ALA A 317 0.76 -18.58 -9.39
CA ALA A 317 0.88 -19.07 -8.02
C ALA A 317 1.11 -20.60 -7.98
N ALA A 318 0.61 -21.36 -8.94
CA ALA A 318 0.89 -22.80 -9.04
C ALA A 318 2.37 -23.10 -9.29
N LEU A 319 3.11 -22.19 -9.92
CA LEU A 319 4.55 -22.35 -10.17
C LEU A 319 5.42 -22.22 -8.89
N THR A 320 4.86 -21.75 -7.78
CA THR A 320 5.62 -21.64 -6.52
C THR A 320 5.80 -22.94 -5.76
N GLY A 321 5.32 -24.07 -6.29
CA GLY A 321 5.57 -25.42 -5.75
C GLY A 321 4.80 -25.78 -4.47
N THR A 322 3.94 -24.93 -3.92
CA THR A 322 3.14 -25.19 -2.71
C THR A 322 1.66 -25.42 -3.06
N PRO A 323 0.97 -26.50 -2.59
CA PRO A 323 -0.44 -26.74 -2.89
C PRO A 323 -1.36 -25.59 -2.48
N VAL A 324 -2.34 -25.24 -3.34
CA VAL A 324 -3.25 -24.07 -3.13
C VAL A 324 -4.09 -24.18 -1.86
N GLU A 325 -4.40 -25.40 -1.41
CA GLU A 325 -5.28 -25.69 -0.27
C GLU A 325 -4.63 -25.42 1.09
N SER A 326 -3.32 -25.63 1.24
CA SER A 326 -2.63 -25.40 2.53
C SER A 326 -2.61 -23.92 2.95
N VAL A 327 -2.45 -23.01 1.99
CA VAL A 327 -2.40 -21.55 2.29
C VAL A 327 -3.77 -21.00 2.70
N ARG A 328 -4.87 -21.60 2.23
CA ARG A 328 -6.23 -21.17 2.57
C ARG A 328 -6.63 -21.63 3.98
N SER A 329 -6.20 -22.82 4.37
CA SER A 329 -6.42 -23.39 5.71
C SER A 329 -5.70 -22.59 6.79
N ASP A 330 -4.41 -22.30 6.59
CA ASP A 330 -3.59 -21.57 7.57
C ASP A 330 -4.05 -20.12 7.77
N LEU A 331 -4.62 -19.53 6.72
CA LEU A 331 -5.07 -18.14 6.73
C LEU A 331 -6.50 -17.97 7.28
N MET A 332 -7.36 -18.99 7.11
CA MET A 332 -8.68 -19.02 7.76
C MET A 332 -8.54 -19.27 9.26
N ALA A 333 -7.55 -20.07 9.68
CA ALA A 333 -7.23 -20.28 11.09
C ALA A 333 -6.72 -18.99 11.75
N ALA A 334 -5.89 -18.19 11.06
CA ALA A 334 -5.38 -16.91 11.56
C ALA A 334 -6.43 -15.78 11.57
N ALA A 335 -7.46 -15.85 10.71
CA ALA A 335 -8.55 -14.88 10.66
C ALA A 335 -9.65 -15.14 11.71
N ALA A 336 -9.67 -16.31 12.33
CA ALA A 336 -10.63 -16.75 13.34
C ALA A 336 -10.23 -16.37 14.78
N VAL A 337 -9.50 -15.27 14.99
CA VAL A 337 -9.30 -14.71 16.34
C VAL A 337 -10.62 -14.08 16.78
N PRO A 338 -11.23 -14.56 17.89
CA PRO A 338 -12.49 -14.01 18.37
C PRO A 338 -12.31 -12.55 18.77
N GLU A 339 -13.30 -11.72 18.45
CA GLU A 339 -13.39 -10.36 18.99
C GLU A 339 -13.41 -10.45 20.53
N PRO A 340 -12.63 -9.61 21.22
CA PRO A 340 -12.71 -9.55 22.68
C PRO A 340 -14.12 -9.05 23.07
N SER A 341 -14.78 -9.84 23.87
CA SER A 341 -16.08 -9.58 24.52
C SER A 341 -16.05 -8.33 25.40
#